data_d350eeec0962d3dc70b0832b9def881c
#
_entry.id   d350eeec0962d3dc70b0832b9def881c
#
_cell.length_a   1.000
_cell.length_b   1.000
_cell.length_c   1.000
_cell.angle_alpha   90.00
_cell.angle_beta   90.00
_cell.angle_gamma   90.00
#
_symmetry.space_group_name_H-M   'P 1'
#
loop_
_entity.id
_entity.type
_entity.pdbx_description
1 polymer ?
#
loop_
_entity_poly.entity_id
_entity_poly.type
_entity_poly.pdbx_seq_one_letter_code
_entity_poly.pdbx_strand_id
1 'polypeptide(L)'
;MRKEIKREWDFELFFKPDCPFCLKVLNYFKENDIIKFPSYNIEDVVSGYENQDKLYEVGGKVQVPCMVIDGKAMYESDDIIAYAKENFLEKAKENKAKREENK
;
A
#
# COMPACT_ATOMS: atom_id res chain seq x y z
N MET A 1 6.96 -6.08 -26.91
CA MET A 1 7.75 -5.78 -25.72
C MET A 1 6.86 -5.34 -24.57
N ARG A 2 7.03 -5.95 -23.42
CA ARG A 2 6.21 -5.66 -22.28
C ARG A 2 6.76 -4.49 -21.48
N LYS A 3 5.86 -3.61 -21.08
CA LYS A 3 6.22 -2.48 -20.26
C LYS A 3 6.10 -2.89 -18.79
N GLU A 4 7.18 -2.80 -18.06
CA GLU A 4 7.17 -3.12 -16.65
C GLU A 4 6.99 -1.86 -15.81
N ILE A 5 6.11 -1.97 -14.81
CA ILE A 5 5.93 -0.90 -13.84
C ILE A 5 6.88 -1.20 -12.68
N LYS A 6 7.88 -0.35 -12.51
CA LYS A 6 8.82 -0.51 -11.41
C LYS A 6 8.16 -0.06 -10.12
N ARG A 7 8.13 -0.96 -9.14
CA ARG A 7 7.64 -0.60 -7.82
C ARG A 7 8.70 0.25 -7.12
N GLU A 8 8.23 1.28 -6.44
CA GLU A 8 9.12 2.15 -5.66
C GLU A 8 9.20 1.72 -4.20
N TRP A 9 8.33 0.81 -3.79
CA TRP A 9 8.18 0.44 -2.38
C TRP A 9 8.09 -1.06 -2.23
N ASP A 10 8.57 -1.56 -1.10
CA ASP A 10 8.57 -2.99 -0.80
C ASP A 10 7.42 -3.41 0.11
N PHE A 11 6.56 -2.50 0.52
CA PHE A 11 5.39 -2.86 1.31
C PHE A 11 4.21 -3.17 0.39
N GLU A 12 3.23 -3.88 0.94
CA GLU A 12 1.98 -4.18 0.27
C GLU A 12 0.84 -3.58 1.06
N LEU A 13 -0.21 -3.13 0.37
CA LEU A 13 -1.38 -2.55 1.01
C LEU A 13 -2.64 -3.29 0.60
N PHE A 14 -3.41 -3.76 1.60
CA PHE A 14 -4.71 -4.36 1.37
C PHE A 14 -5.79 -3.33 1.69
N PHE A 15 -6.81 -3.24 0.85
CA PHE A 15 -7.82 -2.19 0.98
C PHE A 15 -9.18 -2.61 0.42
N LYS A 16 -10.20 -1.80 0.69
CA LYS A 16 -11.51 -1.84 0.03
C LYS A 16 -11.78 -0.46 -0.58
N PRO A 17 -12.38 -0.39 -1.77
CA PRO A 17 -12.61 0.91 -2.42
C PRO A 17 -13.53 1.86 -1.65
N ASP A 18 -14.48 1.32 -0.88
CA ASP A 18 -15.48 2.14 -0.18
C ASP A 18 -15.22 2.26 1.33
N CYS A 19 -14.02 1.94 1.77
CA CYS A 19 -13.67 2.00 3.18
C CYS A 19 -13.07 3.38 3.53
N PRO A 20 -13.71 4.16 4.43
CA PRO A 20 -13.19 5.50 4.78
C PRO A 20 -11.77 5.46 5.34
N PHE A 21 -11.45 4.46 6.13
CA PHE A 21 -10.12 4.34 6.70
C PHE A 21 -9.08 3.99 5.65
N CYS A 22 -9.47 3.19 4.65
CA CYS A 22 -8.60 2.88 3.52
C CYS A 22 -8.35 4.15 2.70
N LEU A 23 -9.38 4.92 2.44
CA LEU A 23 -9.25 6.18 1.70
C LEU A 23 -8.34 7.16 2.42
N LYS A 24 -8.41 7.19 3.75
CA LYS A 24 -7.55 8.03 4.55
C LYS A 24 -6.07 7.71 4.31
N VAL A 25 -5.73 6.42 4.32
CA VAL A 25 -4.36 5.97 4.08
C VAL A 25 -3.94 6.26 2.63
N LEU A 26 -4.80 5.91 1.68
CA LEU A 26 -4.50 6.11 0.25
C LEU A 26 -4.31 7.59 -0.08
N ASN A 27 -5.14 8.45 0.48
CA ASN A 27 -5.00 9.89 0.25
C ASN A 27 -3.72 10.42 0.87
N TYR A 28 -3.36 9.98 2.07
CA TYR A 28 -2.12 10.38 2.69
C TYR A 28 -0.92 9.98 1.84
N PHE A 29 -0.93 8.76 1.34
CA PHE A 29 0.15 8.27 0.48
C PHE A 29 0.24 9.12 -0.80
N LYS A 30 -0.90 9.35 -1.44
CA LYS A 30 -0.94 10.15 -2.66
C LYS A 30 -0.40 11.57 -2.43
N GLU A 31 -0.81 12.20 -1.34
CA GLU A 31 -0.40 13.57 -1.03
C GLU A 31 1.09 13.69 -0.74
N ASN A 32 1.72 12.59 -0.36
CA ASN A 32 3.14 12.57 -0.01
C ASN A 32 3.99 11.82 -1.02
N ASP A 33 3.45 11.61 -2.23
CA ASP A 33 4.17 10.95 -3.33
C ASP A 33 4.62 9.52 -3.01
N ILE A 34 3.89 8.85 -2.12
CA ILE A 34 4.10 7.43 -1.84
C ILE A 34 3.21 6.68 -2.83
N ILE A 35 3.77 6.35 -3.99
CA ILE A 35 3.06 5.72 -5.10
C ILE A 35 3.88 4.54 -5.64
N LYS A 36 3.28 3.77 -6.53
CA LYS A 36 3.92 2.61 -7.17
C LYS A 36 4.28 1.51 -6.18
N PHE A 37 3.32 1.17 -5.33
CA PHE A 37 3.43 0.06 -4.40
C PHE A 37 2.37 -0.99 -4.74
N PRO A 38 2.63 -2.27 -4.42
CA PRO A 38 1.62 -3.30 -4.62
C PRO A 38 0.42 -3.06 -3.73
N SER A 39 -0.78 -3.12 -4.30
CA SER A 39 -2.00 -2.96 -3.53
C SER A 39 -3.01 -4.03 -3.97
N TYR A 40 -3.80 -4.50 -3.04
CA TYR A 40 -4.75 -5.57 -3.28
C TYR A 40 -6.12 -5.18 -2.75
N ASN A 41 -7.08 -5.18 -3.65
CA ASN A 41 -8.49 -4.92 -3.31
C ASN A 41 -9.11 -6.23 -2.81
N ILE A 42 -9.50 -6.29 -1.54
CA ILE A 42 -10.04 -7.53 -0.98
C ILE A 42 -11.46 -7.82 -1.45
N GLU A 43 -12.10 -6.87 -2.14
CA GLU A 43 -13.41 -7.10 -2.74
C GLU A 43 -13.31 -7.60 -4.18
N ASP A 44 -12.10 -7.72 -4.70
CA ASP A 44 -11.88 -8.28 -6.02
C ASP A 44 -12.07 -9.80 -5.95
N VAL A 45 -13.19 -10.25 -6.47
CA VAL A 45 -13.55 -11.67 -6.42
C VAL A 45 -13.36 -12.39 -7.74
N VAL A 46 -12.73 -11.73 -8.70
CA VAL A 46 -12.47 -12.34 -10.00
C VAL A 46 -11.67 -13.63 -9.85
N SER A 47 -10.76 -13.66 -8.90
CA SER A 47 -9.93 -14.83 -8.62
C SER A 47 -10.38 -15.61 -7.38
N GLY A 48 -11.66 -15.47 -6.98
CA GLY A 48 -12.22 -16.27 -5.89
C GLY A 48 -11.73 -15.91 -4.49
N TYR A 49 -11.71 -14.63 -4.17
CA TYR A 49 -11.31 -14.14 -2.83
C TYR A 49 -9.83 -14.38 -2.50
N GLU A 50 -9.01 -14.49 -3.51
CA GLU A 50 -7.57 -14.72 -3.33
C GLU A 50 -6.92 -13.67 -2.46
N ASN A 51 -7.30 -12.40 -2.63
CA ASN A 51 -6.71 -11.31 -1.84
C ASN A 51 -7.11 -11.38 -0.36
N GLN A 52 -8.34 -11.81 -0.07
CA GLN A 52 -8.76 -12.00 1.32
C GLN A 52 -7.98 -13.14 1.97
N ASP A 53 -7.78 -14.24 1.24
CA ASP A 53 -7.03 -15.38 1.75
C ASP A 53 -5.58 -14.99 2.04
N LYS A 54 -4.98 -14.22 1.15
CA LYS A 54 -3.61 -13.74 1.33
C LYS A 54 -3.49 -12.86 2.57
N LEU A 55 -4.45 -11.97 2.77
CA LEU A 55 -4.47 -11.09 3.93
C LEU A 55 -4.59 -11.90 5.22
N TYR A 56 -5.48 -12.89 5.23
CA TYR A 56 -5.65 -13.74 6.39
C TYR A 56 -4.37 -14.51 6.72
N GLU A 57 -3.70 -15.01 5.70
CA GLU A 57 -2.45 -15.76 5.91
C GLU A 57 -1.35 -14.91 6.54
N VAL A 58 -1.23 -13.66 6.11
CA VAL A 58 -0.14 -12.81 6.58
C VAL A 58 -0.42 -12.18 7.94
N GLY A 59 -1.69 -11.89 8.23
CA GLY A 59 -2.04 -11.14 9.44
C GLY A 59 -2.94 -11.84 10.42
N GLY A 60 -3.57 -12.94 10.01
CA GLY A 60 -4.46 -13.69 10.87
C GLY A 60 -5.88 -13.16 10.95
N LYS A 61 -6.20 -12.08 10.24
CA LYS A 61 -7.57 -11.57 10.18
C LYS A 61 -7.78 -10.79 8.88
N VAL A 62 -9.03 -10.72 8.44
CA VAL A 62 -9.39 -9.98 7.24
C VAL A 62 -9.95 -8.62 7.66
N GLN A 63 -9.08 -7.65 7.77
CA GLN A 63 -9.43 -6.28 8.17
C GLN A 63 -8.60 -5.32 7.33
N VAL A 64 -9.21 -4.25 6.87
CA VAL A 64 -8.52 -3.23 6.06
C VAL A 64 -8.73 -1.85 6.69
N PRO A 65 -7.80 -0.92 6.46
CA PRO A 65 -6.58 -1.08 5.69
C PRO A 65 -5.54 -1.95 6.41
N CYS A 66 -4.70 -2.63 5.65
CA CYS A 66 -3.60 -3.40 6.21
C CYS A 66 -2.35 -3.18 5.37
N MET A 67 -1.29 -2.72 6.01
CA MET A 67 0.00 -2.59 5.35
C MET A 67 0.89 -3.72 5.82
N VAL A 68 1.47 -4.45 4.86
CA VAL A 68 2.41 -5.52 5.18
C VAL A 68 3.81 -5.06 4.81
N ILE A 69 4.68 -5.00 5.80
CA ILE A 69 6.07 -4.61 5.59
C ILE A 69 6.95 -5.59 6.35
N ASP A 70 7.97 -6.11 5.67
CA ASP A 70 8.89 -7.11 6.24
C ASP A 70 8.15 -8.30 6.84
N GLY A 71 7.05 -8.72 6.20
CA GLY A 71 6.28 -9.87 6.65
C GLY A 71 5.35 -9.59 7.82
N LYS A 72 5.26 -8.34 8.26
CA LYS A 72 4.43 -7.96 9.41
C LYS A 72 3.22 -7.15 8.96
N ALA A 73 2.05 -7.49 9.47
CA ALA A 73 0.80 -6.81 9.15
C ALA A 73 0.53 -5.69 10.15
N MET A 74 0.16 -4.53 9.62
CA MET A 74 -0.22 -3.37 10.42
C MET A 74 -1.62 -2.96 10.01
N TYR A 75 -2.58 -3.01 10.93
CA TYR A 75 -4.00 -2.90 10.59
C TYR A 75 -4.63 -1.53 10.82
N GLU A 76 -4.11 -0.74 11.75
CA GLU A 76 -4.75 0.53 12.08
C GLU A 76 -4.32 1.64 11.12
N SER A 77 -5.30 2.38 10.56
CA SER A 77 -4.99 3.46 9.62
C SER A 77 -4.06 4.50 10.22
N ASP A 78 -4.29 4.87 11.48
CA ASP A 78 -3.44 5.86 12.14
C ASP A 78 -2.02 5.36 12.34
N ASP A 79 -1.86 4.07 12.65
CA ASP A 79 -0.54 3.46 12.80
C ASP A 79 0.19 3.39 11.46
N ILE A 80 -0.52 3.06 10.39
CA ILE A 80 0.05 3.02 9.04
C ILE A 80 0.56 4.40 8.65
N ILE A 81 -0.25 5.42 8.88
CA ILE A 81 0.12 6.80 8.54
C ILE A 81 1.31 7.26 9.38
N ALA A 82 1.29 6.95 10.68
CA ALA A 82 2.40 7.32 11.56
C ALA A 82 3.71 6.66 11.13
N TYR A 83 3.64 5.38 10.77
CA TYR A 83 4.81 4.66 10.28
C TYR A 83 5.35 5.28 8.99
N ALA A 84 4.46 5.61 8.07
CA ALA A 84 4.85 6.23 6.81
C ALA A 84 5.49 7.60 7.05
N LYS A 85 4.91 8.37 7.96
CA LYS A 85 5.44 9.69 8.30
C LYS A 85 6.86 9.61 8.85
N GLU A 86 7.14 8.61 9.68
CA GLU A 86 8.47 8.45 10.26
C GLU A 86 9.48 7.85 9.29
N ASN A 87 9.04 6.96 8.39
CA ASN A 87 9.98 6.11 7.66
C ASN A 87 9.98 6.32 6.15
N PHE A 88 8.95 6.94 5.58
CA PHE A 88 8.79 6.96 4.13
C PHE A 88 8.98 8.33 3.48
N LEU A 89 8.92 9.42 4.22
CA LEU A 89 8.88 10.74 3.59
C LEU A 89 10.16 11.10 2.85
N GLU A 90 11.30 10.76 3.41
CA GLU A 90 12.57 11.03 2.74
C GLU A 90 12.72 10.22 1.45
N LYS A 91 12.38 8.93 1.51
CA LYS A 91 12.43 8.08 0.34
C LYS A 91 11.45 8.56 -0.72
N ALA A 92 10.27 9.03 -0.30
CA ALA A 92 9.28 9.56 -1.23
C ALA A 92 9.82 10.78 -1.99
N LYS A 93 10.52 11.66 -1.29
CA LYS A 93 11.14 12.81 -1.93
C LYS A 93 12.22 12.39 -2.92
N GLU A 94 13.03 11.42 -2.56
CA GLU A 94 14.05 10.89 -3.45
C GLU A 94 13.43 10.24 -4.69
N ASN A 95 12.38 9.47 -4.50
CA ASN A 95 11.69 8.81 -5.60
C ASN A 95 11.06 9.83 -6.54
N LYS A 96 10.48 10.89 -5.99
CA LYS A 96 9.88 11.95 -6.78
C LYS A 96 10.94 12.67 -7.62
N ALA A 97 12.09 12.96 -7.03
CA ALA A 97 13.19 13.61 -7.75
C ALA A 97 13.66 12.75 -8.91
N LYS A 98 13.81 11.44 -8.68
CA LYS A 98 14.23 10.52 -9.73
C LYS A 98 13.21 10.44 -10.87
N ARG A 99 11.90 10.45 -10.55
CA ARG A 99 10.87 10.45 -11.56
C ARG A 99 10.90 11.71 -12.40
N GLU A 100 11.16 12.86 -11.77
CA GLU A 100 11.23 14.13 -12.47
C GLU A 100 12.47 14.23 -13.35
N GLU A 101 13.58 13.61 -12.94
CA GLU A 101 14.79 13.56 -13.75
C GLU A 101 14.63 12.75 -15.02
N ASN A 102 13.77 11.73 -14.98
CA ASN A 102 13.59 10.79 -16.09
C ASN A 102 12.47 11.17 -17.05
N LYS A 103 12.00 12.38 -17.02
CA LYS A 103 10.97 12.85 -17.94
C LYS A 103 11.54 13.15 -19.31
#